data_b8b41cca7007b5f84e750aba6fa3053e
#
_entry.id   b8b41cca7007b5f84e750aba6fa3053e
#
_cell.length_a   1.000
_cell.length_b   1.000
_cell.length_c   1.000
_cell.angle_alpha   90.00
_cell.angle_beta   90.00
_cell.angle_gamma   90.00
#
_symmetry.space_group_name_H-M   'P 1'
#
loop_
_entity.id
_entity.type
_entity.pdbx_description
1 polymer ?
#
loop_
_entity_poly.entity_id
_entity_poly.type
_entity_poly.pdbx_seq_one_letter_code
_entity_poly.pdbx_strand_id
1 'polypeptide(L)'
;MASSLLNTQPSGVSPGKLLLFRYSAKYKETLPFYDKHPLCYVLATESGAFYGINLHYTKSANRMAIMRYLDEDNDPTVITGYHKYLYGYVRSNFSEIPM
;
A
#
# COMPACT_ATOMS: atom_id res chain seq x y z
N MET A 1 6.94 26.30 0.71
CA MET A 1 7.50 25.63 1.86
C MET A 1 7.99 24.25 1.49
N ALA A 2 9.22 24.20 1.08
CA ALA A 2 9.81 22.93 0.63
C ALA A 2 9.83 21.88 1.73
N SER A 3 10.14 22.24 2.97
CA SER A 3 10.21 21.29 4.07
C SER A 3 8.86 20.66 4.37
N SER A 4 7.79 21.43 4.30
CA SER A 4 6.46 20.86 4.55
C SER A 4 6.04 19.93 3.42
N LEU A 5 6.46 20.19 2.19
CA LEU A 5 6.17 19.29 1.06
C LEU A 5 6.87 17.94 1.23
N LEU A 6 8.05 17.93 1.83
CA LEU A 6 8.79 16.68 2.05
C LEU A 6 8.11 15.79 3.08
N ASN A 7 7.30 16.35 3.96
CA ASN A 7 6.66 15.64 5.05
C ASN A 7 5.19 15.36 4.82
N THR A 8 4.62 15.85 3.72
CA THR A 8 3.23 15.58 3.40
C THR A 8 3.10 14.31 2.59
N GLN A 9 2.02 13.60 2.80
CA GLN A 9 1.75 12.44 1.97
C GLN A 9 1.34 12.89 0.57
N PRO A 10 1.65 12.09 -0.48
CA PRO A 10 1.23 12.40 -1.82
C PRO A 10 -0.29 12.51 -1.94
N SER A 11 -0.73 13.35 -2.87
CA SER A 11 -2.14 13.50 -3.15
C SER A 11 -2.76 12.17 -3.55
N GLY A 12 -3.91 11.87 -3.01
CA GLY A 12 -4.65 10.66 -3.33
C GLY A 12 -4.35 9.46 -2.47
N VAL A 13 -3.35 9.52 -1.60
CA VAL A 13 -3.06 8.41 -0.69
C VAL A 13 -3.76 8.65 0.63
N SER A 14 -4.79 7.87 0.90
CA SER A 14 -5.53 7.94 2.15
C SER A 14 -6.18 6.60 2.46
N PRO A 15 -6.47 6.32 3.75
CA PRO A 15 -7.10 5.05 4.12
C PRO A 15 -8.40 4.80 3.36
N GLY A 16 -8.63 3.57 2.97
CA GLY A 16 -9.82 3.16 2.25
C GLY A 16 -9.70 3.21 0.74
N LYS A 17 -8.61 3.75 0.20
CA LYS A 17 -8.40 3.80 -1.24
C LYS A 17 -7.66 2.59 -1.74
N LEU A 18 -7.99 2.16 -2.96
CA LEU A 18 -7.28 1.10 -3.67
C LEU A 18 -6.40 1.75 -4.73
N LEU A 19 -5.10 1.56 -4.62
CA LEU A 19 -4.12 2.26 -5.45
C LEU A 19 -3.25 1.28 -6.23
N LEU A 20 -2.99 1.60 -7.49
CA LEU A 20 -2.01 0.92 -8.31
C LEU A 20 -0.86 1.88 -8.57
N PHE A 21 0.37 1.42 -8.42
CA PHE A 21 1.56 2.27 -8.60
C PHE A 21 2.78 1.42 -8.92
N ARG A 22 3.87 2.07 -9.33
CA ARG A 22 5.14 1.39 -9.55
C ARG A 22 6.05 1.60 -8.35
N TYR A 23 6.67 0.54 -7.88
CA TYR A 23 7.46 0.55 -6.65
C TYR A 23 8.82 -0.11 -6.86
N SER A 24 9.89 0.52 -6.31
CA SER A 24 11.23 -0.02 -6.32
C SER A 24 11.64 -0.26 -4.87
N ALA A 25 11.54 -1.50 -4.40
CA ALA A 25 11.71 -1.84 -2.99
C ALA A 25 13.08 -1.44 -2.46
N LYS A 26 13.12 -1.04 -1.18
CA LYS A 26 14.33 -0.54 -0.52
C LYS A 26 15.46 -1.56 -0.54
N TYR A 27 15.14 -2.83 -0.30
CA TYR A 27 16.14 -3.91 -0.25
C TYR A 27 15.97 -4.90 -1.40
N LYS A 28 15.68 -4.38 -2.60
CA LYS A 28 15.37 -5.22 -3.76
C LYS A 28 16.48 -6.22 -4.09
N GLU A 29 17.73 -5.88 -3.80
CA GLU A 29 18.87 -6.71 -4.12
C GLU A 29 18.99 -7.94 -3.21
N THR A 30 18.37 -7.88 -2.04
CA THR A 30 18.36 -8.99 -1.08
C THR A 30 17.07 -9.77 -1.10
N LEU A 31 16.10 -9.34 -1.90
CA LEU A 31 14.80 -10.00 -2.00
C LEU A 31 14.82 -10.99 -3.17
N PRO A 32 14.29 -12.20 -2.99
CA PRO A 32 14.19 -13.14 -4.11
C PRO A 32 13.28 -12.63 -5.21
N PHE A 33 12.22 -11.94 -4.83
CA PHE A 33 11.32 -11.25 -5.75
C PHE A 33 10.46 -10.28 -4.95
N TYR A 34 9.87 -9.31 -5.63
CA TYR A 34 8.91 -8.41 -5.03
C TYR A 34 7.98 -7.86 -6.13
N ASP A 35 6.82 -7.37 -5.72
CA ASP A 35 5.86 -6.83 -6.67
C ASP A 35 6.27 -5.41 -7.05
N LYS A 36 6.59 -5.21 -8.32
CA LYS A 36 6.98 -3.90 -8.87
C LYS A 36 5.78 -3.00 -9.16
N HIS A 37 4.58 -3.56 -9.20
CA HIS A 37 3.34 -2.86 -9.51
C HIS A 37 2.27 -3.23 -8.50
N PRO A 38 2.43 -2.83 -7.22
CA PRO A 38 1.48 -3.22 -6.19
C PRO A 38 0.08 -2.68 -6.44
N LEU A 39 -0.91 -3.47 -6.07
CA LEU A 39 -2.31 -3.06 -5.98
C LEU A 39 -2.66 -3.03 -4.49
N CYS A 40 -2.57 -1.87 -3.88
CA CYS A 40 -2.64 -1.72 -2.44
C CYS A 40 -3.95 -1.10 -1.97
N TYR A 41 -4.63 -1.81 -1.06
CA TYR A 41 -5.71 -1.23 -0.30
C TYR A 41 -5.11 -0.54 0.92
N VAL A 42 -5.20 0.79 0.97
CA VAL A 42 -4.52 1.60 1.98
C VAL A 42 -5.24 1.50 3.32
N LEU A 43 -4.48 1.20 4.37
CA LEU A 43 -5.00 1.08 5.73
C LEU A 43 -4.64 2.28 6.61
N ALA A 44 -3.41 2.78 6.47
CA ALA A 44 -2.92 3.86 7.32
C ALA A 44 -1.83 4.63 6.60
N THR A 45 -1.66 5.88 6.98
CA THR A 45 -0.60 6.73 6.42
C THR A 45 0.20 7.33 7.58
N GLU A 46 1.46 7.61 7.29
CA GLU A 46 2.33 8.32 8.22
C GLU A 46 3.29 9.19 7.41
N SER A 47 4.11 9.99 8.10
CA SER A 47 5.14 10.77 7.43
C SER A 47 6.11 9.84 6.72
N GLY A 48 6.23 10.00 5.40
CA GLY A 48 7.19 9.24 4.59
C GLY A 48 6.73 7.87 4.13
N ALA A 49 5.55 7.38 4.57
CA ALA A 49 5.15 6.02 4.24
C ALA A 49 3.63 5.81 4.34
N PHE A 50 3.18 4.70 3.80
CA PHE A 50 1.81 4.23 4.03
C PHE A 50 1.80 2.72 4.16
N TYR A 51 0.74 2.19 4.76
CA TYR A 51 0.56 0.76 5.01
C TYR A 51 -0.70 0.28 4.33
N GLY A 52 -0.66 -0.92 3.83
CA GLY A 52 -1.86 -1.50 3.22
C GLY A 52 -1.68 -2.96 2.88
N ILE A 53 -2.70 -3.50 2.23
CA ILE A 53 -2.72 -4.89 1.78
C ILE A 53 -2.50 -4.89 0.27
N ASN A 54 -1.44 -5.55 -0.18
CA ASN A 54 -1.23 -5.77 -1.61
C ASN A 54 -2.12 -6.93 -2.06
N LEU A 55 -3.17 -6.61 -2.81
CA LEU A 55 -4.16 -7.58 -3.22
C LEU A 55 -3.62 -8.59 -4.24
N HIS A 56 -2.46 -8.33 -4.84
CA HIS A 56 -1.81 -9.32 -5.71
C HIS A 56 -1.37 -10.56 -4.94
N TYR A 57 -1.18 -10.44 -3.62
CA TYR A 57 -0.80 -11.56 -2.77
C TYR A 57 -2.01 -12.26 -2.15
N THR A 58 -3.22 -11.88 -2.54
CA THR A 58 -4.45 -12.51 -2.04
C THR A 58 -5.24 -13.08 -3.21
N LYS A 59 -5.93 -14.21 -2.96
CA LYS A 59 -6.84 -14.76 -3.96
C LYS A 59 -8.08 -13.88 -4.06
N SER A 60 -8.59 -13.69 -5.28
CA SER A 60 -9.77 -12.87 -5.49
C SER A 60 -10.95 -13.33 -4.64
N ALA A 61 -11.11 -14.65 -4.48
CA ALA A 61 -12.20 -15.21 -3.68
C ALA A 61 -12.12 -14.82 -2.20
N ASN A 62 -10.93 -14.43 -1.71
CA ASN A 62 -10.72 -14.10 -0.32
C ASN A 62 -10.83 -12.60 -0.02
N ARG A 63 -10.94 -11.76 -1.06
CA ARG A 63 -10.90 -10.30 -0.87
C ARG A 63 -12.05 -9.77 -0.04
N MET A 64 -13.26 -10.31 -0.26
CA MET A 64 -14.42 -9.90 0.54
C MET A 64 -14.25 -10.28 2.01
N ALA A 65 -13.70 -11.47 2.29
CA ALA A 65 -13.45 -11.89 3.66
C ALA A 65 -12.39 -11.00 4.33
N ILE A 66 -11.36 -10.60 3.59
CA ILE A 66 -10.32 -9.69 4.08
C ILE A 66 -10.93 -8.34 4.43
N MET A 67 -11.78 -7.80 3.57
CA MET A 67 -12.43 -6.51 3.82
C MET A 67 -13.30 -6.56 5.06
N ARG A 68 -14.04 -7.66 5.25
CA ARG A 68 -14.85 -7.85 6.44
C ARG A 68 -13.98 -7.93 7.69
N TYR A 69 -12.88 -8.68 7.61
CA TYR A 69 -11.92 -8.82 8.71
C TYR A 69 -11.41 -7.43 9.14
N LEU A 70 -11.08 -6.56 8.19
CA LEU A 70 -10.59 -5.22 8.46
C LEU A 70 -11.68 -4.32 9.04
N ASP A 71 -12.92 -4.45 8.55
CA ASP A 71 -14.06 -3.66 9.05
C ASP A 71 -14.39 -4.00 10.49
N GLU A 72 -14.04 -5.21 10.94
CA GLU A 72 -14.24 -5.64 12.32
C GLU A 72 -13.10 -5.22 13.24
N ASP A 73 -12.21 -4.35 12.76
CA ASP A 73 -11.11 -3.78 13.53
C ASP A 73 -10.12 -4.83 14.03
N ASN A 74 -9.89 -5.86 13.23
CA ASN A 74 -8.92 -6.91 13.53
C ASN A 74 -7.52 -6.49 13.07
N ASP A 75 -6.50 -7.17 13.59
CA ASP A 75 -5.10 -6.88 13.31
C ASP A 75 -4.76 -7.16 11.84
N PRO A 76 -4.43 -6.13 11.04
CA PRO A 76 -4.13 -6.32 9.62
C PRO A 76 -2.76 -6.94 9.38
N THR A 77 -1.86 -6.92 10.34
CA THR A 77 -0.48 -7.38 10.13
C THR A 77 -0.38 -8.88 9.88
N VAL A 78 -1.42 -9.63 10.22
CA VAL A 78 -1.45 -11.09 9.98
C VAL A 78 -1.96 -11.43 8.59
N ILE A 79 -2.41 -10.46 7.81
CA ILE A 79 -2.94 -10.71 6.47
C ILE A 79 -1.78 -10.83 5.50
N THR A 80 -1.79 -11.87 4.65
CA THR A 80 -0.82 -12.00 3.57
C THR A 80 -0.94 -10.79 2.65
N GLY A 81 0.19 -10.14 2.37
CA GLY A 81 0.21 -8.94 1.54
C GLY A 81 0.23 -7.64 2.35
N TYR A 82 0.11 -7.70 3.69
CA TYR A 82 0.31 -6.51 4.51
C TYR A 82 1.73 -5.99 4.30
N HIS A 83 1.85 -4.69 4.01
CA HIS A 83 3.13 -4.13 3.62
C HIS A 83 3.22 -2.65 3.96
N LYS A 84 4.43 -2.19 4.25
CA LYS A 84 4.75 -0.77 4.39
C LYS A 84 5.41 -0.30 3.11
N TYR A 85 4.89 0.77 2.51
CA TYR A 85 5.45 1.37 1.30
C TYR A 85 6.04 2.73 1.63
N LEU A 86 7.31 2.92 1.28
CA LEU A 86 8.02 4.18 1.49
C LEU A 86 7.81 5.07 0.27
N TYR A 87 7.35 6.30 0.47
CA TYR A 87 7.10 7.22 -0.66
C TYR A 87 8.35 7.44 -1.51
N GLY A 88 9.53 7.44 -0.88
CA GLY A 88 10.78 7.64 -1.60
C GLY A 88 11.10 6.58 -2.64
N TYR A 89 10.45 5.44 -2.58
CA TYR A 89 10.67 4.34 -3.52
C TYR A 89 9.51 4.15 -4.49
N VAL A 90 8.49 4.99 -4.44
CA VAL A 90 7.41 5.02 -5.42
C VAL A 90 7.94 5.70 -6.69
N ARG A 91 7.72 5.08 -7.84
CA ARG A 91 8.30 5.50 -9.12
C ARG A 91 7.26 5.92 -10.16
N SER A 92 6.02 6.10 -9.75
CA SER A 92 4.96 6.55 -10.63
C SER A 92 3.96 7.37 -9.83
N ASN A 93 3.00 7.97 -10.53
CA ASN A 93 1.81 8.52 -9.88
C ASN A 93 0.97 7.37 -9.35
N PHE A 94 0.11 7.66 -8.40
CA PHE A 94 -0.86 6.71 -7.89
C PHE A 94 -2.10 6.73 -8.76
N SER A 95 -2.54 5.56 -9.21
CA SER A 95 -3.79 5.42 -9.94
C SER A 95 -4.82 4.83 -9.01
N GLU A 96 -5.86 5.59 -8.73
CA GLU A 96 -6.94 5.09 -7.87
C GLU A 96 -7.84 4.17 -8.67
N ILE A 97 -8.09 2.97 -8.12
CA ILE A 97 -8.95 1.97 -8.74
C ILE A 97 -10.30 2.03 -8.05
N PRO A 98 -11.39 2.24 -8.78
CA PRO A 98 -12.73 2.23 -8.19
C PRO A 98 -13.04 0.86 -7.57
N MET A 99 -13.71 0.90 -6.43
CA MET A 99 -14.16 -0.31 -5.73
C MET A 99 -15.66 -0.46 -5.79
#